data_dd4f031a13e32553fafa933c83aad929
#
_entry.id   dd4f031a13e32553fafa933c83aad929
#
_cell.length_a   1.000
_cell.length_b   1.000
_cell.length_c   1.000
_cell.angle_alpha   90.00
_cell.angle_beta   90.00
_cell.angle_gamma   90.00
#
_symmetry.space_group_name_H-M   'P 1'
#
loop_
_entity.id
_entity.type
_entity.pdbx_description
1 polymer ?
#
loop_
_entity_poly.entity_id
_entity_poly.type
_entity_poly.pdbx_seq_one_letter_code
_entity_poly.pdbx_strand_id
1 'polypeptide(L)'
;SSIRSLARDRPLLRFGCCGWLVPVLLDMGISKRRIDVFEYGKMYGYGICNIIPVPLKHNVPNCGYKLHFGDKGKMIYATDTNNLNGVTARNYDLYMIEANHTEADIKERIAKKKIAGEYAYEIQAEKNHLSKEKCDDFIYRNIGPNGVYVYMHTHKERDTADDNDRKDT
;
A
#
# COMPACT_ATOMS: atom_id res chain seq x y z
N SER A 1 3.92 15.72 10.91
CA SER A 1 3.29 14.58 10.21
C SER A 1 2.09 14.09 11.03
N SER A 2 1.12 13.49 10.38
CA SER A 2 -0.11 12.96 11.01
C SER A 2 0.17 11.94 12.13
N ILE A 3 1.23 11.14 12.03
CA ILE A 3 1.63 10.16 13.07
C ILE A 3 2.09 10.85 14.35
N ARG A 4 2.89 11.92 14.28
CA ARG A 4 3.32 12.69 15.47
C ARG A 4 2.12 13.30 16.20
N SER A 5 1.21 13.92 15.47
CA SER A 5 -0.01 14.48 16.07
C SER A 5 -0.86 13.40 16.71
N LEU A 6 -1.10 12.29 16.01
CA LEU A 6 -1.84 11.16 16.53
C LEU A 6 -1.21 10.57 17.81
N ALA A 7 0.13 10.44 17.83
CA ALA A 7 0.84 9.91 18.99
C ALA A 7 0.73 10.83 20.21
N ARG A 8 0.73 12.15 20.01
CA ARG A 8 0.56 13.17 21.07
C ARG A 8 -0.87 13.17 21.59
N ASP A 9 -1.85 13.19 20.67
CA ASP A 9 -3.25 13.38 21.02
C ASP A 9 -3.89 12.08 21.57
N ARG A 10 -3.24 10.93 21.34
CA ARG A 10 -3.68 9.59 21.80
C ARG A 10 -2.54 8.88 22.53
N PRO A 11 -2.25 9.25 23.80
CA PRO A 11 -1.07 8.76 24.53
C PRO A 11 -1.09 7.24 24.80
N LEU A 12 -2.26 6.61 24.81
CA LEU A 12 -2.40 5.15 25.01
C LEU A 12 -2.36 4.35 23.70
N LEU A 13 -2.35 5.01 22.53
CA LEU A 13 -2.30 4.33 21.24
C LEU A 13 -0.96 3.60 21.09
N ARG A 14 -1.03 2.33 20.65
CA ARG A 14 0.14 1.53 20.31
C ARG A 14 0.36 1.55 18.78
N PHE A 15 1.60 1.35 18.39
CA PHE A 15 2.04 1.37 16.99
C PHE A 15 2.67 0.01 16.66
N GLY A 16 2.00 -0.76 15.81
CA GLY A 16 2.56 -2.00 15.27
C GLY A 16 3.34 -1.73 13.98
N CYS A 17 4.59 -2.21 13.90
CA CYS A 17 5.42 -2.03 12.72
C CYS A 17 6.48 -3.13 12.58
N CYS A 18 7.00 -3.32 11.37
CA CYS A 18 8.20 -4.14 11.16
C CYS A 18 9.45 -3.44 11.74
N GLY A 19 10.45 -4.24 12.12
CA GLY A 19 11.64 -3.76 12.87
C GLY A 19 12.38 -2.60 12.24
N TRP A 20 12.45 -2.55 10.90
CA TRP A 20 13.11 -1.47 10.16
C TRP A 20 12.44 -0.08 10.33
N LEU A 21 11.17 -0.02 10.74
CA LEU A 21 10.47 1.25 10.98
C LEU A 21 10.64 1.77 12.42
N VAL A 22 11.13 0.94 13.34
CA VAL A 22 11.29 1.32 14.76
C VAL A 22 12.13 2.59 14.95
N PRO A 23 13.32 2.75 14.31
CA PRO A 23 14.12 3.97 14.47
C PRO A 23 13.34 5.22 14.07
N VAL A 24 12.58 5.17 12.98
CA VAL A 24 11.78 6.30 12.48
C VAL A 24 10.70 6.69 13.49
N LEU A 25 10.03 5.71 14.12
CA LEU A 25 9.01 5.98 15.13
C LEU A 25 9.62 6.58 16.40
N LEU A 26 10.80 6.12 16.81
CA LEU A 26 11.54 6.68 17.94
C LEU A 26 11.95 8.14 17.68
N ASP A 27 12.45 8.46 16.49
CA ASP A 27 12.79 9.83 16.07
C ASP A 27 11.56 10.76 16.01
N MET A 28 10.39 10.18 15.80
CA MET A 28 9.12 10.89 15.89
C MET A 28 8.67 11.16 17.34
N GLY A 29 9.43 10.67 18.35
CA GLY A 29 9.12 10.84 19.76
C GLY A 29 8.14 9.77 20.31
N ILE A 30 7.91 8.69 19.59
CA ILE A 30 7.05 7.60 20.06
C ILE A 30 7.87 6.72 21.02
N SER A 31 7.41 6.58 22.26
CA SER A 31 8.07 5.74 23.27
C SER A 31 8.17 4.28 22.83
N LYS A 32 9.31 3.64 23.03
CA LYS A 32 9.54 2.21 22.75
C LYS A 32 8.46 1.30 23.36
N ARG A 33 7.92 1.65 24.53
CA ARG A 33 6.84 0.89 25.20
C ARG A 33 5.53 0.88 24.42
N ARG A 34 5.36 1.79 23.47
CA ARG A 34 4.17 1.91 22.62
C ARG A 34 4.37 1.28 21.24
N ILE A 35 5.51 0.67 20.95
CA ILE A 35 5.83 0.06 19.66
C ILE A 35 5.76 -1.46 19.81
N ASP A 36 4.92 -2.09 18.99
CA ASP A 36 4.86 -3.53 18.80
C ASP A 36 5.64 -3.88 17.54
N VAL A 37 6.71 -4.65 17.71
CA VAL A 37 7.59 -5.02 16.58
C VAL A 37 7.10 -6.32 15.97
N PHE A 38 6.82 -6.28 14.67
CA PHE A 38 6.34 -7.40 13.88
C PHE A 38 7.46 -8.07 13.08
N GLU A 39 7.38 -9.40 13.00
CA GLU A 39 8.18 -10.23 12.11
C GLU A 39 7.29 -10.79 11.00
N TYR A 40 7.78 -10.81 9.76
CA TYR A 40 7.04 -11.34 8.61
C TYR A 40 6.54 -12.77 8.85
N GLY A 41 5.29 -13.01 8.49
CA GLY A 41 4.64 -14.31 8.60
C GLY A 41 4.20 -14.73 9.99
N LYS A 42 4.59 -14.00 11.05
CA LYS A 42 4.10 -14.27 12.41
C LYS A 42 2.73 -13.62 12.64
N MET A 43 1.88 -14.30 13.39
CA MET A 43 0.55 -13.82 13.75
C MET A 43 0.59 -13.09 15.10
N TYR A 44 -0.04 -11.93 15.16
CA TYR A 44 -0.16 -11.07 16.35
C TYR A 44 -1.63 -10.82 16.65
N GLY A 45 -2.08 -11.20 17.87
CA GLY A 45 -3.47 -11.04 18.29
C GLY A 45 -3.71 -9.72 19.02
N TYR A 46 -4.76 -9.00 18.60
CA TYR A 46 -5.19 -7.72 19.20
C TYR A 46 -6.65 -7.74 19.66
N GLY A 47 -7.15 -8.89 20.06
CA GLY A 47 -8.54 -9.03 20.52
C GLY A 47 -9.59 -8.90 19.42
N ILE A 48 -9.58 -7.79 18.67
CA ILE A 48 -10.50 -7.55 17.56
C ILE A 48 -10.06 -8.20 16.25
N CYS A 49 -8.77 -8.42 16.07
CA CYS A 49 -8.22 -9.08 14.88
C CYS A 49 -6.85 -9.69 15.15
N ASN A 50 -6.48 -10.64 14.33
CA ASN A 50 -5.10 -11.12 14.19
C ASN A 50 -4.45 -10.46 12.99
N ILE A 51 -3.20 -9.99 13.15
CA ILE A 51 -2.41 -9.33 12.11
C ILE A 51 -1.24 -10.21 11.73
N ILE A 52 -1.03 -10.42 10.44
CA ILE A 52 0.13 -11.13 9.88
C ILE A 52 0.79 -10.20 8.88
N PRO A 53 1.97 -9.63 9.17
CA PRO A 53 2.71 -8.84 8.20
C PRO A 53 3.30 -9.73 7.11
N VAL A 54 3.25 -9.27 5.87
CA VAL A 54 3.82 -9.93 4.71
C VAL A 54 4.84 -9.03 4.02
N PRO A 55 5.99 -9.56 3.56
CA PRO A 55 6.98 -8.74 2.88
C PRO A 55 6.44 -8.24 1.54
N LEU A 56 6.67 -6.98 1.24
CA LEU A 56 6.39 -6.37 -0.06
C LEU A 56 7.70 -5.90 -0.70
N LYS A 57 7.68 -5.76 -2.03
CA LYS A 57 8.84 -5.32 -2.81
C LYS A 57 8.65 -3.89 -3.31
N HIS A 58 9.46 -3.01 -2.75
CA HIS A 58 9.50 -1.60 -3.12
C HIS A 58 10.96 -1.11 -3.10
N ASN A 59 11.21 0.14 -3.53
CA ASN A 59 12.55 0.77 -3.46
C ASN A 59 13.05 1.02 -2.02
N VAL A 60 12.13 1.02 -1.05
CA VAL A 60 12.42 1.05 0.39
C VAL A 60 11.78 -0.16 1.07
N PRO A 61 12.27 -0.60 2.25
CA PRO A 61 11.62 -1.67 3.00
C PRO A 61 10.14 -1.39 3.21
N ASN A 62 9.29 -2.36 2.89
CA ASN A 62 7.84 -2.23 2.99
C ASN A 62 7.17 -3.54 3.42
N CYS A 63 5.95 -3.45 3.95
CA CYS A 63 5.14 -4.59 4.32
C CYS A 63 3.66 -4.34 4.03
N GLY A 64 2.99 -5.41 3.65
CA GLY A 64 1.54 -5.49 3.68
C GLY A 64 1.05 -6.22 4.92
N TYR A 65 -0.25 -6.31 5.07
CA TYR A 65 -0.88 -6.94 6.22
C TYR A 65 -2.02 -7.85 5.79
N LYS A 66 -2.04 -9.06 6.35
CA LYS A 66 -3.23 -9.91 6.38
C LYS A 66 -3.90 -9.72 7.73
N LEU A 67 -5.19 -9.45 7.74
CA LEU A 67 -5.98 -9.25 8.95
C LEU A 67 -7.10 -10.29 9.00
N HIS A 68 -7.22 -10.97 10.13
CA HIS A 68 -8.25 -11.97 10.37
C HIS A 68 -9.12 -11.53 11.53
N PHE A 69 -10.41 -11.32 11.27
CA PHE A 69 -11.39 -10.82 12.24
C PHE A 69 -12.27 -11.94 12.82
N GLY A 70 -11.69 -13.12 13.02
CA GLY A 70 -12.42 -14.30 13.46
C GLY A 70 -13.41 -14.78 12.40
N ASP A 71 -14.66 -14.92 12.81
CA ASP A 71 -15.82 -15.29 11.95
C ASP A 71 -16.31 -14.15 11.05
N LYS A 72 -15.87 -12.91 11.29
CA LYS A 72 -16.27 -11.72 10.52
C LYS A 72 -15.53 -11.54 9.20
N GLY A 73 -14.50 -12.36 8.96
CA GLY A 73 -13.82 -12.36 7.69
C GLY A 73 -12.32 -12.08 7.75
N LYS A 74 -11.70 -12.06 6.58
CA LYS A 74 -10.27 -11.87 6.36
C LYS A 74 -10.03 -10.81 5.31
N MET A 75 -9.02 -9.97 5.52
CA MET A 75 -8.61 -9.01 4.49
C MET A 75 -7.11 -9.02 4.27
N ILE A 76 -6.71 -8.60 3.10
CA ILE A 76 -5.32 -8.27 2.77
C ILE A 76 -5.22 -6.82 2.35
N TYR A 77 -4.20 -6.13 2.88
CA TYR A 77 -3.81 -4.77 2.49
C TYR A 77 -2.38 -4.80 1.97
N ALA A 78 -2.16 -4.41 0.72
CA ALA A 78 -0.84 -4.37 0.10
C ALA A 78 -0.74 -3.21 -0.88
N THR A 79 0.07 -2.21 -0.53
CA THR A 79 0.35 -1.03 -1.35
C THR A 79 1.85 -0.76 -1.36
N ASP A 80 2.30 0.08 -2.27
CA ASP A 80 3.71 0.41 -2.49
C ASP A 80 4.54 -0.86 -2.73
N THR A 81 4.16 -1.62 -3.77
CA THR A 81 4.86 -2.86 -4.14
C THR A 81 4.86 -3.05 -5.65
N ASN A 82 5.94 -3.60 -6.21
CA ASN A 82 6.02 -3.88 -7.64
C ASN A 82 5.52 -5.27 -8.03
N ASN A 83 5.38 -6.17 -7.06
CA ASN A 83 4.79 -7.50 -7.24
C ASN A 83 4.35 -8.13 -5.91
N LEU A 84 3.52 -9.16 -6.01
CA LEU A 84 2.99 -9.94 -4.90
C LEU A 84 3.49 -11.40 -4.94
N ASN A 85 4.67 -11.65 -5.51
CA ASN A 85 5.25 -12.98 -5.59
C ASN A 85 5.51 -13.54 -4.18
N GLY A 86 5.03 -14.76 -3.94
CA GLY A 86 5.11 -15.42 -2.63
C GLY A 86 4.04 -15.00 -1.62
N VAL A 87 3.22 -13.99 -1.94
CA VAL A 87 2.05 -13.62 -1.13
C VAL A 87 0.85 -14.44 -1.58
N THR A 88 0.12 -15.02 -0.64
CA THR A 88 -1.14 -15.74 -0.88
C THR A 88 -2.23 -15.20 0.03
N ALA A 89 -3.46 -15.08 -0.47
CA ALA A 89 -4.61 -14.64 0.32
C ALA A 89 -5.89 -15.35 -0.19
N ARG A 90 -5.85 -16.69 -0.27
CA ARG A 90 -6.95 -17.47 -0.84
C ARG A 90 -8.22 -17.35 -0.02
N ASN A 91 -9.33 -17.11 -0.73
CA ASN A 91 -10.67 -16.98 -0.15
C ASN A 91 -10.74 -15.93 0.97
N TYR A 92 -10.06 -14.80 0.78
CA TYR A 92 -10.25 -13.65 1.64
C TYR A 92 -11.49 -12.88 1.21
N ASP A 93 -12.12 -12.17 2.16
CA ASP A 93 -13.37 -11.45 1.94
C ASP A 93 -13.12 -10.06 1.35
N LEU A 94 -11.96 -9.44 1.67
CA LEU A 94 -11.60 -8.12 1.16
C LEU A 94 -10.13 -8.07 0.70
N TYR A 95 -9.93 -7.56 -0.50
CA TYR A 95 -8.62 -7.29 -1.09
C TYR A 95 -8.46 -5.78 -1.29
N MET A 96 -7.54 -5.17 -0.56
CA MET A 96 -7.12 -3.78 -0.74
C MET A 96 -5.71 -3.79 -1.31
N ILE A 97 -5.62 -3.78 -2.63
CA ILE A 97 -4.37 -4.02 -3.37
C ILE A 97 -4.06 -2.83 -4.26
N GLU A 98 -2.79 -2.48 -4.34
CA GLU A 98 -2.32 -1.46 -5.27
C GLU A 98 -2.66 -1.80 -6.71
N ALA A 99 -3.13 -0.79 -7.45
CA ALA A 99 -3.29 -0.80 -8.90
C ALA A 99 -2.92 0.59 -9.44
N ASN A 100 -1.63 0.89 -9.41
CA ASN A 100 -1.12 2.24 -9.60
C ASN A 100 -1.30 2.75 -11.03
N HIS A 101 -1.03 1.92 -12.03
CA HIS A 101 -1.06 2.25 -13.45
C HIS A 101 -1.47 1.03 -14.28
N THR A 102 -1.91 1.24 -15.52
CA THR A 102 -1.96 0.17 -16.52
C THR A 102 -0.62 0.06 -17.23
N GLU A 103 -0.27 -1.15 -17.68
CA GLU A 103 1.00 -1.36 -18.42
C GLU A 103 1.02 -0.60 -19.74
N ALA A 104 -0.13 -0.39 -20.37
CA ALA A 104 -0.23 0.37 -21.62
C ALA A 104 0.01 1.87 -21.37
N ASP A 105 -0.72 2.47 -20.40
CA ASP A 105 -0.62 3.91 -20.14
C ASP A 105 0.77 4.33 -19.70
N ILE A 106 1.42 3.54 -18.82
CA ILE A 106 2.75 3.91 -18.32
C ILE A 106 3.80 3.89 -19.42
N LYS A 107 3.73 2.90 -20.34
CA LYS A 107 4.63 2.81 -21.50
C LYS A 107 4.42 3.98 -22.46
N GLU A 108 3.17 4.36 -22.72
CA GLU A 108 2.83 5.51 -23.57
C GLU A 108 3.38 6.81 -22.96
N ARG A 109 3.19 7.05 -21.67
CA ARG A 109 3.72 8.25 -20.98
C ARG A 109 5.23 8.30 -21.01
N ILE A 110 5.91 7.19 -20.76
CA ILE A 110 7.37 7.10 -20.85
C ILE A 110 7.84 7.44 -22.28
N ALA A 111 7.18 6.90 -23.31
CA ALA A 111 7.53 7.17 -24.70
C ALA A 111 7.33 8.65 -25.05
N LYS A 112 6.21 9.25 -24.69
CA LYS A 112 5.92 10.68 -24.93
C LYS A 112 6.98 11.59 -24.30
N LYS A 113 7.35 11.35 -23.04
CA LYS A 113 8.37 12.14 -22.32
C LYS A 113 9.76 11.98 -22.91
N LYS A 114 10.13 10.76 -23.33
CA LYS A 114 11.41 10.54 -24.04
C LYS A 114 11.52 11.32 -25.34
N ILE A 115 10.43 11.38 -26.13
CA ILE A 115 10.39 12.17 -27.37
C ILE A 115 10.51 13.66 -27.07
N ALA A 116 9.86 14.14 -26.01
CA ALA A 116 9.92 15.53 -25.56
C ALA A 116 11.25 15.92 -24.87
N GLY A 117 12.15 14.98 -24.61
CA GLY A 117 13.38 15.22 -23.86
C GLY A 117 13.15 15.52 -22.36
N GLU A 118 11.99 15.14 -21.84
CA GLU A 118 11.60 15.36 -20.45
C GLU A 118 12.01 14.19 -19.56
N TYR A 119 12.21 14.48 -18.26
CA TYR A 119 12.45 13.43 -17.26
C TYR A 119 11.18 12.61 -17.04
N ALA A 120 11.29 11.30 -17.27
CA ALA A 120 10.16 10.36 -17.09
C ALA A 120 10.23 9.68 -15.71
N TYR A 121 9.59 10.29 -14.68
CA TYR A 121 9.44 9.66 -13.36
C TYR A 121 8.61 8.38 -13.41
N GLU A 122 7.82 8.19 -14.44
CA GLU A 122 7.04 6.99 -14.73
C GLU A 122 7.91 5.72 -14.79
N ILE A 123 9.19 5.86 -15.18
CA ILE A 123 10.14 4.74 -15.15
C ILE A 123 10.34 4.22 -13.73
N GLN A 124 10.36 5.11 -12.75
CA GLN A 124 10.44 4.71 -11.34
C GLN A 124 9.10 4.14 -10.83
N ALA A 125 7.98 4.71 -11.28
CA ALA A 125 6.66 4.18 -10.96
C ALA A 125 6.48 2.75 -11.50
N GLU A 126 6.84 2.50 -12.76
CA GLU A 126 6.80 1.15 -13.38
C GLU A 126 7.64 0.13 -12.60
N LYS A 127 8.79 0.53 -12.06
CA LYS A 127 9.69 -0.34 -11.31
C LYS A 127 9.24 -0.63 -9.87
N ASN A 128 8.54 0.31 -9.25
CA ASN A 128 8.28 0.30 -7.81
C ASN A 128 6.82 -0.02 -7.46
N HIS A 129 5.90 0.17 -8.39
CA HIS A 129 4.46 0.05 -8.15
C HIS A 129 3.82 -1.06 -8.97
N LEU A 130 2.73 -1.61 -8.45
CA LEU A 130 1.99 -2.70 -9.06
C LEU A 130 1.10 -2.17 -10.18
N SER A 131 1.20 -2.79 -11.37
CA SER A 131 0.24 -2.50 -12.44
C SER A 131 -1.13 -3.10 -12.13
N LYS A 132 -2.15 -2.53 -12.76
CA LYS A 132 -3.53 -3.02 -12.63
C LYS A 132 -3.63 -4.47 -13.09
N GLU A 133 -2.95 -4.84 -14.17
CA GLU A 133 -2.95 -6.20 -14.72
C GLU A 133 -2.37 -7.22 -13.72
N LYS A 134 -1.28 -6.89 -13.05
CA LYS A 134 -0.69 -7.74 -11.99
C LYS A 134 -1.58 -7.82 -10.76
N CYS A 135 -2.26 -6.72 -10.41
CA CYS A 135 -3.23 -6.68 -9.34
C CYS A 135 -4.41 -7.61 -9.66
N ASP A 136 -4.99 -7.49 -10.85
CA ASP A 136 -6.11 -8.31 -11.32
C ASP A 136 -5.76 -9.80 -11.34
N ASP A 137 -4.56 -10.15 -11.82
CA ASP A 137 -4.06 -11.52 -11.83
C ASP A 137 -3.92 -12.08 -10.40
N PHE A 138 -3.39 -11.29 -9.47
CA PHE A 138 -3.33 -11.69 -8.06
C PHE A 138 -4.72 -11.90 -7.47
N ILE A 139 -5.65 -10.98 -7.69
CA ILE A 139 -7.03 -11.07 -7.21
C ILE A 139 -7.69 -12.31 -7.80
N TYR A 140 -7.61 -12.51 -9.12
CA TYR A 140 -8.22 -13.64 -9.80
C TYR A 140 -7.77 -14.99 -9.25
N ARG A 141 -6.48 -15.14 -8.91
CA ARG A 141 -5.94 -16.38 -8.35
C ARG A 141 -6.32 -16.62 -6.88
N ASN A 142 -6.77 -15.62 -6.17
CA ASN A 142 -6.97 -15.70 -4.72
C ASN A 142 -8.42 -15.50 -4.29
N ILE A 143 -9.22 -14.72 -5.03
CA ILE A 143 -10.56 -14.34 -4.63
C ILE A 143 -11.52 -15.53 -4.64
N GLY A 144 -12.31 -15.66 -3.58
CA GLY A 144 -13.41 -16.60 -3.51
C GLY A 144 -14.72 -15.99 -4.06
N PRO A 145 -15.80 -16.79 -4.12
CA PRO A 145 -17.07 -16.37 -4.75
C PRO A 145 -17.73 -15.16 -4.08
N ASN A 146 -17.46 -14.91 -2.81
CA ASN A 146 -18.03 -13.79 -2.04
C ASN A 146 -17.01 -12.68 -1.74
N GLY A 147 -15.77 -12.80 -2.26
CA GLY A 147 -14.73 -11.82 -2.04
C GLY A 147 -15.00 -10.52 -2.81
N VAL A 148 -14.59 -9.42 -2.22
CA VAL A 148 -14.62 -8.09 -2.85
C VAL A 148 -13.23 -7.48 -2.87
N TYR A 149 -13.01 -6.52 -3.76
CA TYR A 149 -11.72 -5.85 -3.84
C TYR A 149 -11.85 -4.34 -4.04
N VAL A 150 -10.80 -3.63 -3.63
CA VAL A 150 -10.63 -2.19 -3.81
C VAL A 150 -9.24 -1.94 -4.35
N TYR A 151 -9.15 -1.26 -5.49
CA TYR A 151 -7.87 -0.77 -5.99
C TYR A 151 -7.37 0.37 -5.13
N MET A 152 -6.14 0.21 -4.64
CA MET A 152 -5.47 1.20 -3.80
C MET A 152 -4.39 1.92 -4.61
N HIS A 153 -3.99 3.11 -4.16
CA HIS A 153 -2.88 3.88 -4.71
C HIS A 153 -2.96 4.05 -6.24
N THR A 154 -4.19 4.25 -6.74
CA THR A 154 -4.42 4.52 -8.17
C THR A 154 -3.91 5.89 -8.55
N HIS A 155 -3.15 5.98 -9.63
CA HIS A 155 -2.76 7.26 -10.20
C HIS A 155 -3.94 7.82 -11.00
N LYS A 156 -4.66 8.81 -10.45
CA LYS A 156 -5.64 9.58 -11.22
C LYS A 156 -4.88 10.61 -12.04
N GLU A 157 -5.12 10.68 -13.33
CA GLU A 157 -4.75 11.85 -14.11
C GLU A 157 -5.41 13.07 -13.47
N ARG A 158 -4.63 14.12 -13.20
CA ARG A 158 -5.24 15.42 -12.97
C ARG A 158 -5.78 15.84 -14.33
N ASP A 159 -7.10 15.89 -14.47
CA ASP A 159 -7.71 16.55 -15.61
C ASP A 159 -7.17 17.98 -15.61
N THR A 160 -6.37 18.30 -16.62
CA THR A 160 -5.77 19.63 -16.84
C THR A 160 -6.82 20.65 -17.28
N ALA A 161 -8.12 20.34 -17.16
CA ALA A 161 -9.22 21.21 -17.52
C ALA A 161 -9.60 22.26 -16.46
N ASP A 162 -9.18 22.12 -15.19
CA ASP A 162 -9.66 23.01 -14.09
C ASP A 162 -8.70 24.14 -13.69
N ASP A 163 -7.55 24.31 -14.36
CA ASP A 163 -6.58 25.36 -13.96
C ASP A 163 -6.73 26.69 -14.74
N ASN A 164 -7.69 26.79 -15.68
CA ASN A 164 -7.93 28.02 -16.43
C ASN A 164 -8.97 28.97 -15.82
N ASP A 165 -9.72 28.54 -14.78
CA ASP A 165 -10.80 29.38 -14.20
C ASP A 165 -10.40 30.16 -12.94
N ARG A 166 -9.12 30.15 -12.55
CA ARG A 166 -8.65 30.85 -11.33
C ARG A 166 -7.73 32.04 -11.59
N LYS A 167 -7.66 32.54 -12.82
CA LYS A 167 -6.82 33.72 -13.16
C LYS A 167 -7.57 35.01 -13.46
N ASP A 168 -8.90 35.03 -13.32
CA ASP A 168 -9.67 36.28 -13.49
C ASP A 168 -10.65 36.47 -12.30
N THR A 169 -10.14 36.87 -11.16
CA THR A 169 -10.83 37.74 -10.15
C THR A 169 -9.80 38.39 -9.24
#